data_7525e2a65ceef4abf4ea7c01bf3f5ec7
#
_entry.id   7525e2a65ceef4abf4ea7c01bf3f5ec7
#
_cell.length_a   1.000
_cell.length_b   1.000
_cell.length_c   1.000
_cell.angle_alpha   90.00
_cell.angle_beta   90.00
_cell.angle_gamma   90.00
#
_symmetry.space_group_name_H-M   'P 1'
#
loop_
_entity.id
_entity.type
_entity.pdbx_description
1 polymer ?
#
loop_
_entity_poly.entity_id
_entity_poly.type
_entity_poly.pdbx_seq_one_letter_code
_entity_poly.pdbx_strand_id
1 'polypeptide(L)'
;KNFVVDICGGKQDWSAASFVDTTVAELKSQLGNDKVVLGLSGGVDSSVAAVLLNKAIGKNLVCIFVDHGMLRKNEFESVLGEYKNLGLNVIGVDASEKFFKELAGVTEPEKKRKIIGKGFIDVFEAEALKLKDVRWLAQGTIYPDRIESLNITGKTIKSHHNVGGLPEKMNLKLCE
;
A
#
# COMPACT_ATOMS: atom_id res chain seq x y z
N LYS A 1 10.55 30.06 -6.94
CA LYS A 1 10.28 30.26 -8.36
C LYS A 1 11.55 30.67 -9.09
N ASN A 2 12.19 31.79 -8.73
CA ASN A 2 13.35 32.33 -9.43
C ASN A 2 14.52 31.33 -9.58
N PHE A 3 14.87 30.59 -8.52
CA PHE A 3 15.94 29.60 -8.61
C PHE A 3 15.60 28.44 -9.58
N VAL A 4 14.43 27.81 -9.40
CA VAL A 4 14.07 26.62 -10.19
C VAL A 4 13.71 26.96 -11.62
N VAL A 5 12.97 28.06 -11.85
CA VAL A 5 12.48 28.41 -13.19
C VAL A 5 13.50 29.28 -13.94
N ASP A 6 13.95 30.39 -13.30
CA ASP A 6 14.73 31.42 -14.01
C ASP A 6 16.22 31.06 -14.09
N ILE A 7 16.76 30.35 -13.07
CA ILE A 7 18.18 29.94 -13.04
C ILE A 7 18.37 28.53 -13.59
N CYS A 8 17.57 27.56 -13.11
CA CYS A 8 17.72 26.16 -13.51
C CYS A 8 16.94 25.81 -14.81
N GLY A 9 16.14 26.73 -15.37
CA GLY A 9 15.36 26.48 -16.56
C GLY A 9 14.24 25.44 -16.40
N GLY A 10 13.79 25.21 -15.17
CA GLY A 10 12.74 24.22 -14.85
C GLY A 10 11.42 24.59 -15.50
N LYS A 11 10.81 23.65 -16.20
CA LYS A 11 9.48 23.82 -16.81
C LYS A 11 8.39 23.78 -15.74
N GLN A 12 7.31 24.54 -15.93
CA GLN A 12 6.14 24.56 -15.06
C GLN A 12 4.98 23.76 -15.72
N ASP A 13 5.27 22.56 -16.17
CA ASP A 13 4.38 21.69 -16.95
C ASP A 13 3.70 20.58 -16.11
N TRP A 14 4.01 20.51 -14.80
CA TRP A 14 3.39 19.55 -13.89
C TRP A 14 2.17 20.15 -13.18
N SER A 15 1.09 19.38 -13.12
CA SER A 15 -0.06 19.65 -12.26
C SER A 15 -0.57 18.36 -11.62
N ALA A 16 -1.19 18.46 -10.43
CA ALA A 16 -1.78 17.30 -9.77
C ALA A 16 -2.90 16.65 -10.62
N ALA A 17 -3.67 17.46 -11.33
CA ALA A 17 -4.73 16.95 -12.21
C ALA A 17 -4.14 16.14 -13.39
N SER A 18 -3.15 16.68 -14.09
CA SER A 18 -2.50 15.97 -15.21
C SER A 18 -1.80 14.70 -14.75
N PHE A 19 -1.22 14.70 -13.54
CA PHE A 19 -0.63 13.50 -12.93
C PHE A 19 -1.68 12.41 -12.72
N VAL A 20 -2.84 12.75 -12.14
CA VAL A 20 -3.95 11.80 -11.92
C VAL A 20 -4.39 11.17 -13.24
N ASP A 21 -4.65 11.99 -14.26
CA ASP A 21 -5.16 11.51 -15.54
C ASP A 21 -4.14 10.58 -16.24
N THR A 22 -2.87 10.97 -16.25
CA THR A 22 -1.80 10.17 -16.83
C THR A 22 -1.64 8.85 -16.08
N THR A 23 -1.54 8.88 -14.76
CA THR A 23 -1.37 7.67 -13.94
C THR A 23 -2.54 6.71 -14.09
N VAL A 24 -3.79 7.21 -14.10
CA VAL A 24 -4.98 6.38 -14.31
C VAL A 24 -4.95 5.72 -15.70
N ALA A 25 -4.54 6.44 -16.74
CA ALA A 25 -4.43 5.88 -18.09
C ALA A 25 -3.34 4.79 -18.17
N GLU A 26 -2.18 5.02 -17.56
CA GLU A 26 -1.09 4.05 -17.47
C GLU A 26 -1.49 2.79 -16.71
N LEU A 27 -2.10 2.94 -15.52
CA LEU A 27 -2.60 1.82 -14.73
C LEU A 27 -3.65 1.01 -15.49
N LYS A 28 -4.57 1.68 -16.18
CA LYS A 28 -5.58 1.01 -17.01
C LYS A 28 -4.96 0.22 -18.15
N SER A 29 -3.93 0.77 -18.79
CA SER A 29 -3.20 0.07 -19.86
C SER A 29 -2.42 -1.13 -19.33
N GLN A 30 -1.78 -1.00 -18.16
CA GLN A 30 -0.96 -2.05 -17.55
C GLN A 30 -1.79 -3.21 -17.01
N LEU A 31 -2.87 -2.90 -16.30
CA LEU A 31 -3.66 -3.86 -15.54
C LEU A 31 -4.82 -4.47 -16.35
N GLY A 32 -5.34 -3.72 -17.33
CA GLY A 32 -6.46 -4.16 -18.15
C GLY A 32 -7.68 -4.57 -17.34
N ASN A 33 -8.10 -5.82 -17.49
CA ASN A 33 -9.23 -6.43 -16.77
C ASN A 33 -8.78 -7.36 -15.63
N ASP A 34 -7.49 -7.39 -15.30
CA ASP A 34 -6.97 -8.23 -14.25
C ASP A 34 -7.43 -7.76 -12.86
N LYS A 35 -7.57 -8.70 -11.92
CA LYS A 35 -7.87 -8.38 -10.55
C LYS A 35 -6.58 -8.00 -9.80
N VAL A 36 -6.69 -6.94 -9.03
CA VAL A 36 -5.62 -6.36 -8.23
C VAL A 36 -6.00 -6.38 -6.77
N VAL A 37 -5.07 -6.74 -5.90
CA VAL A 37 -5.21 -6.62 -4.45
C VAL A 37 -4.27 -5.55 -3.92
N LEU A 38 -4.76 -4.74 -2.98
CA LEU A 38 -4.02 -3.66 -2.33
C LEU A 38 -4.19 -3.74 -0.81
N GLY A 39 -3.08 -3.71 -0.06
CA GLY A 39 -3.11 -3.51 1.39
C GLY A 39 -3.34 -2.04 1.74
N LEU A 40 -4.33 -1.77 2.60
CA LEU A 40 -4.58 -0.45 3.13
C LEU A 40 -4.00 -0.33 4.54
N SER A 41 -3.36 0.80 4.83
CA SER A 41 -2.80 1.12 6.15
C SER A 41 -3.63 2.13 6.94
N GLY A 42 -4.68 2.70 6.35
CA GLY A 42 -5.40 3.86 6.88
C GLY A 42 -4.67 5.19 6.66
N GLY A 43 -3.46 5.16 6.07
CA GLY A 43 -2.66 6.35 5.77
C GLY A 43 -3.00 6.98 4.41
N VAL A 44 -2.54 8.22 4.20
CA VAL A 44 -2.81 9.00 2.98
C VAL A 44 -2.28 8.29 1.73
N ASP A 45 -1.06 7.76 1.78
CA ASP A 45 -0.41 7.18 0.60
C ASP A 45 -1.16 5.96 0.07
N SER A 46 -1.53 5.03 0.95
CA SER A 46 -2.32 3.86 0.58
C SER A 46 -3.73 4.23 0.10
N SER A 47 -4.31 5.30 0.65
CA SER A 47 -5.61 5.81 0.22
C SER A 47 -5.55 6.43 -1.17
N VAL A 48 -4.51 7.21 -1.47
CA VAL A 48 -4.30 7.78 -2.81
C VAL A 48 -4.09 6.67 -3.84
N ALA A 49 -3.26 5.67 -3.54
CA ALA A 49 -3.06 4.52 -4.41
C ALA A 49 -4.39 3.78 -4.67
N ALA A 50 -5.20 3.56 -3.63
CA ALA A 50 -6.50 2.91 -3.77
C ALA A 50 -7.45 3.69 -4.68
N VAL A 51 -7.52 5.02 -4.53
CA VAL A 51 -8.40 5.88 -5.35
C VAL A 51 -7.94 5.89 -6.81
N LEU A 52 -6.64 6.00 -7.07
CA LEU A 52 -6.09 5.94 -8.44
C LEU A 52 -6.38 4.61 -9.12
N LEU A 53 -6.12 3.51 -8.43
CA LEU A 53 -6.42 2.17 -8.91
C LEU A 53 -7.92 1.97 -9.14
N ASN A 54 -8.77 2.42 -8.21
CA ASN A 54 -10.22 2.31 -8.36
C ASN A 54 -10.73 3.11 -9.58
N LYS A 55 -10.17 4.28 -9.86
CA LYS A 55 -10.45 5.03 -11.08
C LYS A 55 -10.02 4.29 -12.35
N ALA A 56 -8.91 3.56 -12.30
CA ALA A 56 -8.37 2.84 -13.44
C ALA A 56 -9.13 1.54 -13.75
N ILE A 57 -9.38 0.70 -12.73
CA ILE A 57 -9.87 -0.67 -12.88
C ILE A 57 -11.18 -0.97 -12.14
N GLY A 58 -11.71 -0.01 -11.37
CA GLY A 58 -13.01 -0.12 -10.70
C GLY A 58 -13.15 -1.37 -9.84
N LYS A 59 -14.16 -2.19 -10.11
CA LYS A 59 -14.51 -3.40 -9.35
C LYS A 59 -13.43 -4.49 -9.33
N ASN A 60 -12.42 -4.39 -10.19
CA ASN A 60 -11.30 -5.32 -10.21
C ASN A 60 -10.27 -5.04 -9.11
N LEU A 61 -10.39 -3.91 -8.42
CA LEU A 61 -9.61 -3.62 -7.22
C LEU A 61 -10.29 -4.21 -5.99
N VAL A 62 -9.54 -4.96 -5.20
CA VAL A 62 -9.92 -5.40 -3.86
C VAL A 62 -8.90 -4.89 -2.86
N CYS A 63 -9.36 -4.10 -1.91
CA CYS A 63 -8.52 -3.58 -0.83
C CYS A 63 -8.67 -4.43 0.43
N ILE A 64 -7.58 -4.65 1.16
CA ILE A 64 -7.58 -5.37 2.44
C ILE A 64 -7.08 -4.42 3.51
N PHE A 65 -7.89 -4.21 4.55
CA PHE A 65 -7.56 -3.41 5.72
C PHE A 65 -7.53 -4.29 6.96
N VAL A 66 -6.38 -4.36 7.63
CA VAL A 66 -6.15 -5.26 8.77
C VAL A 66 -6.17 -4.50 10.08
N ASP A 67 -7.03 -4.90 11.00
CA ASP A 67 -6.93 -4.51 12.41
C ASP A 67 -5.95 -5.42 13.14
N HIS A 68 -4.84 -4.85 13.54
CA HIS A 68 -3.81 -5.54 14.34
C HIS A 68 -3.97 -5.34 15.87
N GLY A 69 -5.09 -4.74 16.30
CA GLY A 69 -5.39 -4.47 17.70
C GLY A 69 -4.66 -3.28 18.32
N MET A 70 -3.85 -2.55 17.53
CA MET A 70 -3.10 -1.37 17.98
C MET A 70 -3.56 -0.09 17.25
N LEU A 71 -4.71 -0.15 16.59
CA LEU A 71 -5.36 1.02 16.01
C LEU A 71 -5.90 1.94 17.11
N ARG A 72 -6.18 3.18 16.78
CA ARG A 72 -6.85 4.11 17.69
C ARG A 72 -8.28 3.66 17.95
N LYS A 73 -8.86 4.15 19.04
CA LYS A 73 -10.25 3.83 19.39
C LYS A 73 -11.19 4.16 18.22
N ASN A 74 -11.99 3.18 17.80
CA ASN A 74 -12.96 3.25 16.70
C ASN A 74 -12.34 3.58 15.31
N GLU A 75 -11.01 3.48 15.16
CA GLU A 75 -10.33 3.80 13.89
C GLU A 75 -10.68 2.77 12.81
N PHE A 76 -10.80 1.51 13.16
CA PHE A 76 -11.12 0.44 12.21
C PHE A 76 -12.46 0.68 11.51
N GLU A 77 -13.51 0.92 12.28
CA GLU A 77 -14.86 1.17 11.75
C GLU A 77 -14.93 2.50 10.98
N SER A 78 -14.28 3.54 11.51
CA SER A 78 -14.24 4.87 10.87
C SER A 78 -13.58 4.80 9.50
N VAL A 79 -12.40 4.18 9.42
CA VAL A 79 -11.64 4.04 8.17
C VAL A 79 -12.38 3.17 7.15
N LEU A 80 -12.98 2.06 7.59
CA LEU A 80 -13.82 1.23 6.71
C LEU A 80 -15.02 2.01 6.16
N GLY A 81 -15.67 2.84 6.99
CA GLY A 81 -16.76 3.71 6.58
C GLY A 81 -16.32 4.73 5.53
N GLU A 82 -15.19 5.39 5.74
CA GLU A 82 -14.61 6.36 4.81
C GLU A 82 -14.29 5.73 3.44
N TYR A 83 -13.66 4.56 3.45
CA TYR A 83 -13.34 3.86 2.20
C TYR A 83 -14.57 3.38 1.43
N LYS A 84 -15.62 2.96 2.14
CA LYS A 84 -16.92 2.64 1.51
C LYS A 84 -17.55 3.88 0.86
N ASN A 85 -17.47 5.04 1.52
CA ASN A 85 -17.96 6.31 0.96
C ASN A 85 -17.19 6.75 -0.28
N LEU A 86 -15.90 6.37 -0.39
CA LEU A 86 -15.09 6.56 -1.59
C LEU A 86 -15.39 5.54 -2.71
N GLY A 87 -16.33 4.62 -2.49
CA GLY A 87 -16.70 3.59 -3.46
C GLY A 87 -15.66 2.47 -3.62
N LEU A 88 -14.78 2.30 -2.64
CA LEU A 88 -13.76 1.25 -2.65
C LEU A 88 -14.36 -0.08 -2.17
N ASN A 89 -13.95 -1.18 -2.82
CA ASN A 89 -14.25 -2.54 -2.37
C ASN A 89 -13.21 -2.94 -1.31
N VAL A 90 -13.56 -2.85 -0.03
CA VAL A 90 -12.66 -3.08 1.08
C VAL A 90 -13.11 -4.25 1.95
N ILE A 91 -12.19 -5.16 2.18
CA ILE A 91 -12.32 -6.27 3.14
C ILE A 91 -11.61 -5.84 4.43
N GLY A 92 -12.37 -5.67 5.52
CA GLY A 92 -11.82 -5.45 6.86
C GLY A 92 -11.55 -6.80 7.52
N VAL A 93 -10.36 -6.95 8.10
CA VAL A 93 -9.92 -8.18 8.77
C VAL A 93 -9.49 -7.86 10.19
N ASP A 94 -10.22 -8.36 11.18
CA ASP A 94 -9.76 -8.31 12.57
C ASP A 94 -8.77 -9.46 12.82
N ALA A 95 -7.52 -9.11 13.04
CA ALA A 95 -6.44 -10.03 13.39
C ALA A 95 -5.82 -9.70 14.77
N SER A 96 -6.50 -8.90 15.57
CA SER A 96 -6.01 -8.37 16.84
C SER A 96 -5.51 -9.46 17.80
N GLU A 97 -6.26 -10.55 17.95
CA GLU A 97 -5.88 -11.67 18.82
C GLU A 97 -4.56 -12.33 18.37
N LYS A 98 -4.36 -12.48 17.05
CA LYS A 98 -3.11 -13.03 16.49
C LYS A 98 -1.92 -12.16 16.87
N PHE A 99 -2.03 -10.85 16.63
CA PHE A 99 -0.94 -9.92 16.94
C PHE A 99 -0.64 -9.83 18.43
N PHE A 100 -1.67 -9.80 19.30
CA PHE A 100 -1.47 -9.79 20.74
C PHE A 100 -0.75 -11.06 21.23
N LYS A 101 -1.13 -12.22 20.70
CA LYS A 101 -0.49 -13.49 21.04
C LYS A 101 0.99 -13.54 20.61
N GLU A 102 1.29 -13.09 19.41
CA GLU A 102 2.65 -13.11 18.87
C GLU A 102 3.58 -12.07 19.51
N LEU A 103 3.02 -10.95 19.99
CA LEU A 103 3.77 -9.88 20.66
C LEU A 103 3.89 -10.07 22.17
N ALA A 104 3.18 -11.03 22.78
CA ALA A 104 3.21 -11.25 24.21
C ALA A 104 4.63 -11.54 24.71
N GLY A 105 5.10 -10.75 25.70
CA GLY A 105 6.44 -10.88 26.28
C GLY A 105 7.59 -10.37 25.41
N VAL A 106 7.35 -9.87 24.21
CA VAL A 106 8.39 -9.30 23.34
C VAL A 106 8.63 -7.85 23.74
N THR A 107 9.84 -7.54 24.22
CA THR A 107 10.23 -6.19 24.66
C THR A 107 11.12 -5.48 23.64
N GLU A 108 11.91 -6.22 22.87
CA GLU A 108 12.88 -5.68 21.92
C GLU A 108 12.17 -5.03 20.69
N PRO A 109 12.46 -3.76 20.37
CA PRO A 109 11.77 -3.05 19.29
C PRO A 109 11.92 -3.71 17.91
N GLU A 110 13.11 -4.18 17.56
CA GLU A 110 13.34 -4.84 16.26
C GLU A 110 12.59 -6.16 16.11
N LYS A 111 12.51 -6.94 17.20
CA LYS A 111 11.69 -8.17 17.19
C LYS A 111 10.22 -7.85 17.02
N LYS A 112 9.69 -6.82 17.71
CA LYS A 112 8.30 -6.37 17.54
C LYS A 112 8.03 -6.00 16.08
N ARG A 113 8.92 -5.21 15.47
CA ARG A 113 8.78 -4.77 14.07
C ARG A 113 8.73 -5.95 13.10
N LYS A 114 9.60 -6.94 13.28
CA LYS A 114 9.63 -8.15 12.45
C LYS A 114 8.37 -9.01 12.62
N ILE A 115 7.89 -9.16 13.86
CA ILE A 115 6.66 -9.92 14.15
C ILE A 115 5.46 -9.21 13.51
N ILE A 116 5.34 -7.90 13.70
CA ILE A 116 4.24 -7.11 13.12
C ILE A 116 4.28 -7.21 11.60
N GLY A 117 5.45 -6.98 10.98
CA GLY A 117 5.60 -7.07 9.54
C GLY A 117 5.20 -8.43 8.98
N LYS A 118 5.72 -9.51 9.58
CA LYS A 118 5.35 -10.87 9.20
C LYS A 118 3.86 -11.14 9.40
N GLY A 119 3.30 -10.72 10.53
CA GLY A 119 1.88 -10.89 10.83
C GLY A 119 0.97 -10.25 9.80
N PHE A 120 1.32 -9.05 9.32
CA PHE A 120 0.60 -8.38 8.22
C PHE A 120 0.66 -9.18 6.92
N ILE A 121 1.84 -9.66 6.53
CA ILE A 121 2.01 -10.47 5.31
C ILE A 121 1.16 -11.74 5.41
N ASP A 122 1.26 -12.47 6.52
CA ASP A 122 0.52 -13.73 6.73
C ASP A 122 -1.02 -13.52 6.63
N VAL A 123 -1.54 -12.45 7.24
CA VAL A 123 -2.99 -12.12 7.19
C VAL A 123 -3.38 -11.69 5.78
N PHE A 124 -2.58 -10.83 5.16
CA PHE A 124 -2.82 -10.35 3.80
C PHE A 124 -2.84 -11.52 2.80
N GLU A 125 -1.85 -12.42 2.86
CA GLU A 125 -1.80 -13.62 2.02
C GLU A 125 -3.03 -14.50 2.22
N ALA A 126 -3.40 -14.77 3.47
CA ALA A 126 -4.55 -15.61 3.78
C ALA A 126 -5.85 -15.03 3.19
N GLU A 127 -6.05 -13.73 3.23
CA GLU A 127 -7.21 -13.08 2.65
C GLU A 127 -7.15 -13.03 1.11
N ALA A 128 -5.99 -12.70 0.57
CA ALA A 128 -5.81 -12.62 -0.88
C ALA A 128 -5.97 -14.00 -1.56
N LEU A 129 -5.56 -15.09 -0.91
CA LEU A 129 -5.75 -16.46 -1.41
C LEU A 129 -7.24 -16.89 -1.48
N LYS A 130 -8.12 -16.25 -0.69
CA LYS A 130 -9.57 -16.47 -0.79
C LYS A 130 -10.18 -15.85 -2.05
N LEU A 131 -9.48 -14.88 -2.64
CA LEU A 131 -9.89 -14.16 -3.83
C LEU A 131 -9.49 -14.97 -5.07
N LYS A 132 -10.46 -15.28 -5.94
CA LYS A 132 -10.19 -15.99 -7.20
C LYS A 132 -9.64 -15.02 -8.25
N ASP A 133 -8.67 -15.48 -9.03
CA ASP A 133 -8.14 -14.80 -10.21
C ASP A 133 -7.43 -13.47 -9.95
N VAL A 134 -6.86 -13.28 -8.75
CA VAL A 134 -5.98 -12.14 -8.47
C VAL A 134 -4.63 -12.36 -9.16
N ARG A 135 -4.18 -11.38 -9.92
CA ARG A 135 -2.92 -11.43 -10.67
C ARG A 135 -1.88 -10.42 -10.21
N TRP A 136 -2.33 -9.35 -9.57
CA TRP A 136 -1.48 -8.23 -9.19
C TRP A 136 -1.60 -7.89 -7.72
N LEU A 137 -0.45 -7.62 -7.11
CA LEU A 137 -0.33 -6.93 -5.84
C LEU A 137 0.05 -5.48 -6.12
N ALA A 138 -0.80 -4.55 -5.70
CA ALA A 138 -0.47 -3.14 -5.76
C ALA A 138 0.20 -2.69 -4.45
N GLN A 139 1.21 -1.85 -4.58
CA GLN A 139 1.94 -1.26 -3.48
C GLN A 139 2.18 0.22 -3.75
N GLY A 140 1.81 1.07 -2.79
CA GLY A 140 2.13 2.50 -2.86
C GLY A 140 3.56 2.73 -2.35
N THR A 141 4.40 3.33 -3.18
CA THR A 141 5.76 3.75 -2.82
C THR A 141 5.89 5.24 -3.06
N ILE A 142 6.31 5.99 -2.05
CA ILE A 142 6.56 7.42 -2.22
C ILE A 142 7.97 7.65 -2.78
N TYR A 143 8.09 8.64 -3.66
CA TYR A 143 9.36 8.93 -4.34
C TYR A 143 10.55 9.18 -3.41
N PRO A 144 10.42 9.87 -2.26
CA PRO A 144 11.50 10.00 -1.28
C PRO A 144 12.03 8.66 -0.76
N ASP A 145 11.17 7.69 -0.50
CA ASP A 145 11.60 6.36 -0.04
C ASP A 145 12.40 5.63 -1.11
N ARG A 146 12.04 5.81 -2.37
CA ARG A 146 12.79 5.25 -3.50
C ARG A 146 14.19 5.87 -3.62
N ILE A 147 14.32 7.19 -3.48
CA ILE A 147 15.61 7.88 -3.50
C ILE A 147 16.49 7.46 -2.31
N GLU A 148 15.92 7.43 -1.11
CA GLU A 148 16.63 7.08 0.12
C GLU A 148 17.03 5.59 0.17
N SER A 149 16.33 4.73 -0.55
CA SER A 149 16.69 3.31 -0.67
C SER A 149 17.82 3.05 -1.68
N LEU A 150 18.09 3.99 -2.58
CA LEU A 150 19.13 3.92 -3.62
C LEU A 150 20.48 4.47 -3.14
N ASN A 151 20.90 4.16 -1.94
CA ASN A 151 22.18 4.64 -1.43
C ASN A 151 23.40 4.09 -2.20
N ILE A 152 24.36 5.00 -2.43
CA ILE A 152 25.65 4.76 -3.11
C ILE A 152 26.49 3.64 -2.45
N THR A 153 26.18 3.28 -1.20
CA THR A 153 26.90 2.26 -0.43
C THR A 153 26.20 0.89 -0.39
N GLY A 154 25.08 0.72 -1.08
CA GLY A 154 24.33 -0.56 -1.13
C GLY A 154 23.69 -0.98 0.19
N LYS A 155 23.68 -0.14 1.22
CA LYS A 155 22.95 -0.39 2.48
C LYS A 155 21.59 0.27 2.41
N THR A 156 20.54 -0.53 2.45
CA THR A 156 19.15 -0.06 2.56
C THR A 156 18.96 0.67 3.89
N ILE A 157 18.74 1.99 3.86
CA ILE A 157 18.54 2.80 5.08
C ILE A 157 17.13 2.63 5.62
N LYS A 158 16.14 2.43 4.73
CA LYS A 158 14.74 2.22 5.10
C LYS A 158 14.23 0.88 4.58
N SER A 159 14.29 -0.15 5.41
CA SER A 159 13.72 -1.48 5.12
C SER A 159 12.23 -1.62 5.51
N HIS A 160 11.62 -0.55 6.06
CA HIS A 160 10.33 -0.64 6.74
C HIS A 160 9.13 -0.15 5.92
N HIS A 161 9.34 0.51 4.80
CA HIS A 161 8.26 0.90 3.89
C HIS A 161 7.93 -0.18 2.83
N ASN A 162 8.89 -1.04 2.53
CA ASN A 162 8.70 -2.27 1.74
C ASN A 162 8.86 -3.47 2.68
N VAL A 163 7.86 -3.72 3.51
CA VAL A 163 7.91 -4.76 4.52
C VAL A 163 7.94 -6.14 3.87
N GLY A 164 9.14 -6.67 3.76
CA GLY A 164 9.32 -8.10 3.70
C GLY A 164 9.13 -8.80 2.37
N GLY A 165 9.06 -8.09 1.27
CA GLY A 165 8.98 -8.74 -0.04
C GLY A 165 7.57 -9.23 -0.42
N LEU A 166 7.46 -9.72 -1.63
CA LEU A 166 6.25 -10.36 -2.12
C LEU A 166 5.94 -11.62 -1.31
N PRO A 167 4.67 -11.89 -1.02
CA PRO A 167 4.24 -13.16 -0.46
C PRO A 167 4.80 -14.32 -1.29
N GLU A 168 5.70 -15.12 -0.71
CA GLU A 168 6.40 -16.21 -1.44
C GLU A 168 5.45 -17.24 -2.06
N LYS A 169 4.25 -17.36 -1.47
CA LYS A 169 3.22 -18.32 -1.92
C LYS A 169 2.29 -17.79 -3.01
N MET A 170 2.37 -16.52 -3.32
CA MET A 170 1.49 -15.89 -4.30
C MET A 170 2.31 -15.51 -5.54
N ASN A 171 2.02 -16.14 -6.67
CA ASN A 171 2.57 -15.77 -7.99
C ASN A 171 1.92 -14.46 -8.50
N LEU A 172 1.97 -13.39 -7.71
CA LEU A 172 1.42 -12.09 -8.09
C LEU A 172 2.49 -11.23 -8.76
N LYS A 173 2.07 -10.49 -9.76
CA LYS A 173 2.88 -9.41 -10.33
C LYS A 173 2.79 -8.19 -9.44
N LEU A 174 3.87 -7.44 -9.30
CA LEU A 174 3.89 -6.18 -8.55
C LEU A 174 3.46 -5.03 -9.46
N CYS A 175 2.59 -4.15 -8.93
CA CYS A 175 2.23 -2.86 -9.50
C CYS A 175 2.60 -1.77 -8.46
N GLU A 176 3.56 -0.90 -8.81
CA GLU A 176 4.02 0.24 -8.02
C GLU A 176 3.63 1.57 -8.67
#